data_3b41ba5dd0f53d4875a46ba154e2ba95
#
_entry.id   3b41ba5dd0f53d4875a46ba154e2ba95
#
_cell.length_a   1.000
_cell.length_b   1.000
_cell.length_c   1.000
_cell.angle_alpha   90.00
_cell.angle_beta   90.00
_cell.angle_gamma   90.00
#
_symmetry.space_group_name_H-M   'P 1'
#
loop_
_entity.id
_entity.type
_entity.pdbx_description
1 polymer ?
#
loop_
_entity_poly.entity_id
_entity_poly.type
_entity_poly.pdbx_seq_one_letter_code
_entity_poly.pdbx_strand_id
1 'polypeptide(L)'
;QVVTEKVEVDIHTEELDNRIGAPLAEKLRNELELIDGVYPEFDSESYLAGDCAPVFFGSALNNFGVQELLNCFVEIAPSPRPVQAEEREVKPDEPKFTGFIFKITANIDPNHRSCVAFCKICSGKFVRNAPYTHVRHGKTMRFSSPTQFMAQRKTTIDEAYAGDIIGVFDPGIFSIGDTLTTAQDKFTYEGIPTFAPEHFARVRQVDTMKRKQFIKGINQIAQEGAIQIFQEFNTGMDCLLYTSPSPR
;
A
#
# COMPACT_ATOMS: atom_id res chain seq x y z
N GLN A 1 -22.97 -9.93 22.47
CA GLN A 1 -21.90 -10.82 22.02
C GLN A 1 -22.55 -12.15 21.66
N VAL A 2 -22.82 -12.36 20.40
CA VAL A 2 -23.26 -13.67 19.92
C VAL A 2 -21.99 -14.38 19.46
N VAL A 3 -21.40 -15.18 20.31
CA VAL A 3 -20.50 -16.23 19.88
C VAL A 3 -21.41 -17.27 19.23
N THR A 4 -21.50 -17.21 17.92
CA THR A 4 -22.21 -18.26 17.18
C THR A 4 -21.32 -19.48 17.24
N GLU A 5 -21.85 -20.53 17.86
CA GLU A 5 -21.20 -21.84 17.93
C GLU A 5 -21.00 -22.30 16.48
N LYS A 6 -19.73 -22.57 16.09
CA LYS A 6 -19.43 -23.13 14.77
C LYS A 6 -20.00 -24.53 14.70
N VAL A 7 -20.79 -24.79 13.69
CA VAL A 7 -21.29 -26.10 13.35
C VAL A 7 -20.84 -26.44 11.93
N GLU A 8 -20.08 -27.50 11.81
CA GLU A 8 -19.71 -28.05 10.51
C GLU A 8 -20.85 -28.93 10.03
N VAL A 9 -21.33 -28.66 8.84
CA VAL A 9 -22.43 -29.41 8.21
C VAL A 9 -21.95 -29.83 6.81
N ASP A 10 -22.09 -31.12 6.52
CA ASP A 10 -21.87 -31.64 5.18
C ASP A 10 -22.98 -31.14 4.24
N ILE A 11 -22.58 -30.51 3.14
CA ILE A 11 -23.46 -29.89 2.15
C ILE A 11 -24.41 -30.91 1.46
N HIS A 12 -24.05 -32.20 1.44
CA HIS A 12 -24.82 -33.26 0.81
C HIS A 12 -25.82 -33.95 1.74
N THR A 13 -25.91 -33.53 3.01
CA THR A 13 -26.80 -34.12 3.98
C THR A 13 -28.12 -33.34 4.15
N GLU A 14 -29.15 -34.03 4.62
CA GLU A 14 -30.44 -33.42 4.98
C GLU A 14 -30.32 -32.43 6.15
N GLU A 15 -29.23 -32.48 6.91
CA GLU A 15 -29.00 -31.54 8.00
C GLU A 15 -28.89 -30.09 7.48
N LEU A 16 -28.26 -29.88 6.31
CA LEU A 16 -28.22 -28.56 5.68
C LEU A 16 -29.64 -28.08 5.34
N ASP A 17 -30.46 -28.95 4.73
CA ASP A 17 -31.85 -28.61 4.36
C ASP A 17 -32.69 -28.21 5.58
N ASN A 18 -32.47 -28.89 6.71
CA ASN A 18 -33.18 -28.59 7.98
C ASN A 18 -32.72 -27.26 8.60
N ARG A 19 -31.48 -26.84 8.39
CA ARG A 19 -30.92 -25.60 8.96
C ARG A 19 -31.24 -24.34 8.15
N ILE A 20 -31.13 -24.40 6.83
CA ILE A 20 -31.28 -23.22 5.95
C ILE A 20 -32.52 -23.29 5.06
N GLY A 21 -33.22 -24.43 5.05
CA GLY A 21 -34.35 -24.69 4.17
C GLY A 21 -33.94 -25.32 2.83
N ALA A 22 -34.73 -26.29 2.37
CA ALA A 22 -34.45 -27.06 1.17
C ALA A 22 -34.19 -26.21 -0.10
N PRO A 23 -34.94 -25.11 -0.38
CA PRO A 23 -34.65 -24.31 -1.58
C PRO A 23 -33.29 -23.62 -1.58
N LEU A 24 -32.81 -23.15 -0.41
CA LEU A 24 -31.50 -22.52 -0.27
C LEU A 24 -30.38 -23.54 -0.32
N ALA A 25 -30.60 -24.71 0.29
CA ALA A 25 -29.62 -25.79 0.27
C ALA A 25 -29.41 -26.33 -1.17
N GLU A 26 -30.49 -26.52 -1.91
CA GLU A 26 -30.42 -26.92 -3.34
C GLU A 26 -29.71 -25.87 -4.18
N LYS A 27 -30.05 -24.59 -4.00
CA LYS A 27 -29.34 -23.51 -4.70
C LYS A 27 -27.85 -23.50 -4.40
N LEU A 28 -27.46 -23.65 -3.13
CA LEU A 28 -26.05 -23.71 -2.71
C LEU A 28 -25.33 -24.89 -3.37
N ARG A 29 -25.94 -26.09 -3.38
CA ARG A 29 -25.35 -27.27 -4.03
C ARG A 29 -25.10 -27.04 -5.54
N ASN A 30 -26.10 -26.48 -6.23
CA ASN A 30 -25.99 -26.20 -7.67
C ASN A 30 -24.92 -25.15 -7.97
N GLU A 31 -24.80 -24.10 -7.13
CA GLU A 31 -23.77 -23.07 -7.30
C GLU A 31 -22.36 -23.61 -7.01
N LEU A 32 -22.20 -24.49 -6.02
CA LEU A 32 -20.92 -25.14 -5.74
C LEU A 32 -20.51 -26.10 -6.84
N GLU A 33 -21.42 -26.93 -7.35
CA GLU A 33 -21.16 -27.81 -8.51
C GLU A 33 -20.71 -27.01 -9.74
N LEU A 34 -21.32 -25.85 -9.97
CA LEU A 34 -20.90 -24.96 -11.05
C LEU A 34 -19.50 -24.41 -10.83
N ILE A 35 -19.16 -23.99 -9.61
CA ILE A 35 -17.83 -23.48 -9.25
C ILE A 35 -16.78 -24.58 -9.44
N ASP A 36 -17.03 -25.79 -8.91
CA ASP A 36 -16.11 -26.92 -9.01
C ASP A 36 -15.87 -27.35 -10.47
N GLY A 37 -16.86 -27.15 -11.35
CA GLY A 37 -16.75 -27.44 -12.77
C GLY A 37 -16.00 -26.36 -13.59
N VAL A 38 -15.91 -25.12 -13.09
CA VAL A 38 -15.35 -23.99 -13.84
C VAL A 38 -13.99 -23.54 -13.32
N TYR A 39 -13.78 -23.60 -12.01
CA TYR A 39 -12.53 -23.14 -11.39
C TYR A 39 -11.63 -24.31 -11.04
N PRO A 40 -10.32 -24.18 -11.24
CA PRO A 40 -9.35 -25.17 -10.76
C PRO A 40 -9.31 -25.16 -9.23
N GLU A 41 -8.85 -26.26 -8.65
CA GLU A 41 -8.52 -26.32 -7.24
C GLU A 41 -7.48 -25.24 -6.89
N PHE A 42 -7.63 -24.67 -5.69
CA PHE A 42 -6.70 -23.66 -5.19
C PHE A 42 -5.30 -24.28 -5.00
N ASP A 43 -4.29 -23.65 -5.58
CA ASP A 43 -2.90 -23.97 -5.32
C ASP A 43 -2.07 -22.71 -5.02
N SER A 44 -1.06 -22.87 -4.17
CA SER A 44 -0.23 -21.77 -3.70
C SER A 44 0.65 -21.17 -4.81
N GLU A 45 1.02 -21.94 -5.84
CA GLU A 45 1.87 -21.44 -6.92
C GLU A 45 1.08 -20.47 -7.81
N SER A 46 -0.14 -20.84 -8.20
CA SER A 46 -1.05 -19.97 -8.95
C SER A 46 -1.42 -18.70 -8.16
N TYR A 47 -1.61 -18.82 -6.84
CA TYR A 47 -1.81 -17.67 -5.98
C TYR A 47 -0.58 -16.74 -5.97
N LEU A 48 0.60 -17.29 -5.85
CA LEU A 48 1.84 -16.51 -5.84
C LEU A 48 2.17 -15.90 -7.21
N ALA A 49 1.72 -16.53 -8.30
CA ALA A 49 1.82 -15.97 -9.65
C ALA A 49 0.81 -14.85 -9.90
N GLY A 50 -0.26 -14.79 -9.12
CA GLY A 50 -1.35 -13.82 -9.28
C GLY A 50 -2.48 -14.30 -10.19
N ASP A 51 -2.49 -15.59 -10.54
CA ASP A 51 -3.48 -16.18 -11.45
C ASP A 51 -4.79 -16.53 -10.72
N CYS A 52 -4.74 -16.72 -9.41
CA CYS A 52 -5.91 -16.96 -8.58
C CYS A 52 -5.85 -16.21 -7.24
N ALA A 53 -7.01 -16.05 -6.60
CA ALA A 53 -7.12 -15.49 -5.26
C ALA A 53 -8.17 -16.24 -4.44
N PRO A 54 -7.86 -16.66 -3.20
CA PRO A 54 -8.84 -17.27 -2.32
C PRO A 54 -9.87 -16.23 -1.87
N VAL A 55 -11.14 -16.62 -1.84
CA VAL A 55 -12.26 -15.76 -1.44
C VAL A 55 -12.81 -16.24 -0.11
N PHE A 56 -12.98 -15.32 0.83
CA PHE A 56 -13.53 -15.59 2.15
C PHE A 56 -14.78 -14.74 2.36
N PHE A 57 -15.83 -15.39 2.86
CA PHE A 57 -17.04 -14.70 3.30
C PHE A 57 -16.95 -14.45 4.80
N GLY A 58 -17.06 -13.19 5.20
CA GLY A 58 -16.93 -12.86 6.60
C GLY A 58 -17.56 -11.53 6.98
N SER A 59 -17.71 -11.33 8.27
CA SER A 59 -18.17 -10.09 8.89
C SER A 59 -17.28 -9.77 10.08
N ALA A 60 -16.42 -8.78 9.95
CA ALA A 60 -15.57 -8.31 11.04
C ALA A 60 -16.40 -7.81 12.24
N LEU A 61 -17.56 -7.18 11.98
CA LEU A 61 -18.47 -6.70 13.01
C LEU A 61 -19.04 -7.84 13.87
N ASN A 62 -19.36 -8.96 13.24
CA ASN A 62 -19.93 -10.13 13.90
C ASN A 62 -18.88 -11.19 14.25
N ASN A 63 -17.62 -10.92 13.97
CA ASN A 63 -16.48 -11.82 14.16
C ASN A 63 -16.70 -13.20 13.50
N PHE A 64 -17.27 -13.20 12.29
CA PHE A 64 -17.54 -14.37 11.48
C PHE A 64 -16.58 -14.44 10.29
N GLY A 65 -16.00 -15.61 10.00
CA GLY A 65 -15.09 -15.86 8.88
C GLY A 65 -13.70 -15.23 8.98
N VAL A 66 -13.45 -14.44 10.03
CA VAL A 66 -12.17 -13.73 10.22
C VAL A 66 -11.04 -14.70 10.56
N GLN A 67 -11.33 -15.72 11.37
CA GLN A 67 -10.33 -16.71 11.77
C GLN A 67 -9.85 -17.54 10.58
N GLU A 68 -10.75 -17.91 9.70
CA GLU A 68 -10.47 -18.67 8.48
C GLU A 68 -9.58 -17.89 7.53
N LEU A 69 -9.90 -16.61 7.31
CA LEU A 69 -9.07 -15.71 6.53
C LEU A 69 -7.66 -15.57 7.11
N LEU A 70 -7.55 -15.36 8.42
CA LEU A 70 -6.25 -15.21 9.08
C LEU A 70 -5.43 -16.50 9.05
N ASN A 71 -6.04 -17.65 9.24
CA ASN A 71 -5.37 -18.95 9.17
C ASN A 71 -4.79 -19.17 7.77
N CYS A 72 -5.62 -18.98 6.73
CA CYS A 72 -5.16 -19.09 5.36
C CYS A 72 -4.06 -18.08 5.05
N PHE A 73 -4.20 -16.83 5.48
CA PHE A 73 -3.19 -15.81 5.27
C PHE A 73 -1.84 -16.20 5.88
N VAL A 74 -1.82 -16.74 7.10
CA VAL A 74 -0.58 -17.19 7.75
C VAL A 74 0.07 -18.35 6.98
N GLU A 75 -0.75 -19.21 6.37
CA GLU A 75 -0.28 -20.38 5.63
C GLU A 75 0.30 -20.00 4.24
N ILE A 76 -0.38 -19.11 3.51
CA ILE A 76 -0.03 -18.83 2.10
C ILE A 76 0.75 -17.53 1.89
N ALA A 77 0.84 -16.64 2.91
CA ALA A 77 1.55 -15.38 2.76
C ALA A 77 3.04 -15.60 2.50
N PRO A 78 3.60 -15.07 1.40
CA PRO A 78 5.01 -15.25 1.09
C PRO A 78 5.90 -14.42 2.03
N SER A 79 7.13 -14.88 2.22
CA SER A 79 8.21 -14.03 2.71
C SER A 79 8.45 -12.85 1.76
N PRO A 80 9.14 -11.79 2.20
CA PRO A 80 9.49 -10.68 1.32
C PRO A 80 10.15 -11.17 0.04
N ARG A 81 9.64 -10.69 -1.11
CA ARG A 81 10.13 -11.11 -2.43
C ARG A 81 11.21 -10.18 -2.93
N PRO A 82 12.08 -10.62 -3.85
CA PRO A 82 12.97 -9.75 -4.58
C PRO A 82 12.21 -8.62 -5.26
N VAL A 83 12.82 -7.44 -5.33
CA VAL A 83 12.23 -6.24 -5.93
C VAL A 83 13.09 -5.81 -7.11
N GLN A 84 12.43 -5.53 -8.25
CA GLN A 84 13.10 -5.09 -9.45
C GLN A 84 13.55 -3.63 -9.31
N ALA A 85 14.81 -3.37 -9.64
CA ALA A 85 15.37 -2.06 -9.85
C ALA A 85 15.74 -1.90 -11.35
N GLU A 86 16.03 -0.68 -11.79
CA GLU A 86 16.32 -0.40 -13.21
C GLU A 86 17.46 -1.25 -13.78
N GLU A 87 18.50 -1.52 -12.97
CA GLU A 87 19.71 -2.20 -13.43
C GLU A 87 19.85 -3.63 -12.87
N ARG A 88 19.10 -3.99 -11.83
CA ARG A 88 19.22 -5.28 -11.16
C ARG A 88 18.00 -5.66 -10.31
N GLU A 89 17.91 -6.94 -9.98
CA GLU A 89 17.01 -7.42 -8.94
C GLU A 89 17.67 -7.29 -7.57
N VAL A 90 16.94 -6.78 -6.59
CA VAL A 90 17.38 -6.64 -5.19
C VAL A 90 16.73 -7.73 -4.35
N LYS A 91 17.54 -8.55 -3.71
CA LYS A 91 17.07 -9.64 -2.85
C LYS A 91 16.91 -9.18 -1.40
N PRO A 92 15.91 -9.67 -0.66
CA PRO A 92 15.67 -9.28 0.73
C PRO A 92 16.81 -9.59 1.70
N ASP A 93 17.57 -10.63 1.41
CA ASP A 93 18.70 -11.13 2.22
C ASP A 93 20.02 -10.38 1.98
N GLU A 94 20.05 -9.40 1.08
CA GLU A 94 21.24 -8.59 0.87
C GLU A 94 21.59 -7.81 2.14
N PRO A 95 22.91 -7.73 2.51
CA PRO A 95 23.32 -7.13 3.78
C PRO A 95 23.19 -5.61 3.83
N LYS A 96 23.15 -4.96 2.68
CA LYS A 96 23.01 -3.50 2.57
C LYS A 96 21.55 -3.09 2.61
N PHE A 97 21.27 -2.07 3.42
CA PHE A 97 19.93 -1.49 3.45
C PHE A 97 19.61 -0.84 2.12
N THR A 98 18.44 -1.16 1.61
CA THR A 98 17.79 -0.44 0.52
C THR A 98 16.32 -0.31 0.83
N GLY A 99 15.75 0.83 0.47
CA GLY A 99 14.34 1.11 0.69
C GLY A 99 13.77 2.02 -0.39
N PHE A 100 12.46 1.96 -0.53
CA PHE A 100 11.71 2.60 -1.58
C PHE A 100 10.55 3.40 -0.98
N ILE A 101 10.46 4.69 -1.35
CA ILE A 101 9.37 5.57 -0.92
C ILE A 101 8.16 5.34 -1.82
N PHE A 102 7.12 4.72 -1.28
CA PHE A 102 5.93 4.38 -2.06
C PHE A 102 4.72 5.27 -1.77
N LYS A 103 4.74 6.01 -0.67
CA LYS A 103 3.65 6.89 -0.25
C LYS A 103 4.17 8.07 0.54
N ILE A 104 3.57 9.23 0.34
CA ILE A 104 3.79 10.43 1.16
C ILE A 104 2.44 10.89 1.67
N THR A 105 2.35 11.21 2.95
CA THR A 105 1.13 11.74 3.57
C THR A 105 1.46 12.99 4.34
N ALA A 106 0.78 14.08 4.00
CA ALA A 106 0.90 15.34 4.69
C ALA A 106 -0.17 15.47 5.78
N ASN A 107 0.10 16.36 6.76
CA ASN A 107 -0.87 16.76 7.78
C ASN A 107 -1.51 15.57 8.55
N ILE A 108 -0.73 14.52 8.85
CA ILE A 108 -1.19 13.41 9.71
C ILE A 108 -1.63 13.95 11.09
N ASP A 109 -0.93 14.95 11.58
CA ASP A 109 -1.35 15.71 12.77
C ASP A 109 -1.86 17.08 12.31
N PRO A 110 -3.14 17.43 12.54
CA PRO A 110 -3.71 18.74 12.17
C PRO A 110 -2.98 19.93 12.80
N ASN A 111 -2.33 19.73 13.96
CA ASN A 111 -1.60 20.75 14.67
C ASN A 111 -0.15 20.92 14.18
N HIS A 112 0.37 19.95 13.48
CA HIS A 112 1.73 19.96 12.95
C HIS A 112 1.72 19.75 11.44
N ARG A 113 2.28 20.71 10.71
CA ARG A 113 2.47 20.62 9.25
C ARG A 113 3.64 19.69 8.91
N SER A 114 3.53 18.44 9.31
CA SER A 114 4.56 17.42 9.05
C SER A 114 4.11 16.49 7.93
N CYS A 115 5.01 16.23 7.00
CA CYS A 115 4.85 15.16 6.03
C CYS A 115 5.57 13.92 6.53
N VAL A 116 5.00 12.77 6.26
CA VAL A 116 5.61 11.47 6.51
C VAL A 116 5.73 10.75 5.18
N ALA A 117 6.95 10.37 4.84
CA ALA A 117 7.22 9.47 3.73
C ALA A 117 7.28 8.03 4.23
N PHE A 118 6.49 7.16 3.60
CA PHE A 118 6.47 5.73 3.91
C PHE A 118 7.46 5.00 3.03
N CYS A 119 8.44 4.38 3.67
CA CYS A 119 9.49 3.61 3.05
C CYS A 119 9.26 2.12 3.27
N LYS A 120 9.17 1.35 2.19
CA LYS A 120 9.25 -0.11 2.22
C LYS A 120 10.72 -0.51 2.20
N ILE A 121 11.14 -1.30 3.17
CA ILE A 121 12.50 -1.85 3.21
C ILE A 121 12.55 -3.04 2.25
N CYS A 122 13.44 -2.99 1.28
CA CYS A 122 13.58 -4.02 0.26
C CYS A 122 14.71 -5.00 0.56
N SER A 123 15.78 -4.51 1.22
CA SER A 123 16.90 -5.36 1.66
C SER A 123 17.58 -4.82 2.90
N GLY A 124 18.34 -5.69 3.58
CA GLY A 124 19.16 -5.37 4.72
C GLY A 124 18.38 -4.92 5.95
N LYS A 125 19.04 -4.11 6.77
CA LYS A 125 18.53 -3.66 8.05
C LYS A 125 18.53 -2.13 8.13
N PHE A 126 17.41 -1.57 8.50
CA PHE A 126 17.31 -0.17 8.90
C PHE A 126 17.71 -0.01 10.37
N VAL A 127 18.51 1.01 10.65
CA VAL A 127 18.92 1.38 12.02
C VAL A 127 18.69 2.88 12.21
N ARG A 128 18.04 3.24 13.29
CA ARG A 128 17.77 4.63 13.66
C ARG A 128 19.07 5.45 13.72
N ASN A 129 19.05 6.68 13.22
CA ASN A 129 20.18 7.61 13.14
C ASN A 129 21.39 7.14 12.32
N ALA A 130 21.33 6.00 11.63
CA ALA A 130 22.36 5.63 10.68
C ALA A 130 22.33 6.54 9.44
N PRO A 131 23.44 6.67 8.70
CA PRO A 131 23.49 7.45 7.48
C PRO A 131 22.86 6.68 6.30
N TYR A 132 21.96 7.32 5.59
CA TYR A 132 21.31 6.79 4.38
C TYR A 132 21.51 7.77 3.24
N THR A 133 21.82 7.26 2.07
CA THR A 133 21.94 8.05 0.86
C THR A 133 20.60 8.11 0.16
N HIS A 134 20.09 9.32 -0.07
CA HIS A 134 18.97 9.59 -0.95
C HIS A 134 19.50 9.65 -2.39
N VAL A 135 19.18 8.65 -3.20
CA VAL A 135 19.83 8.44 -4.50
C VAL A 135 19.60 9.62 -5.44
N ARG A 136 18.34 10.05 -5.62
CA ARG A 136 17.99 11.16 -6.52
C ARG A 136 18.73 12.46 -6.22
N HIS A 137 18.92 12.79 -4.94
CA HIS A 137 19.62 14.03 -4.54
C HIS A 137 21.10 13.84 -4.26
N GLY A 138 21.59 12.60 -4.17
CA GLY A 138 22.98 12.30 -3.80
C GLY A 138 23.36 12.73 -2.37
N LYS A 139 22.39 13.01 -1.51
CA LYS A 139 22.59 13.53 -0.16
C LYS A 139 22.45 12.42 0.88
N THR A 140 23.31 12.49 1.90
CA THR A 140 23.19 11.63 3.08
C THR A 140 22.25 12.25 4.10
N MET A 141 21.37 11.46 4.66
CA MET A 141 20.40 11.86 5.68
C MET A 141 20.34 10.86 6.81
N ARG A 142 19.83 11.30 7.94
CA ARG A 142 19.64 10.49 9.16
C ARG A 142 18.22 10.68 9.66
N PHE A 143 17.62 9.60 10.14
CA PHE A 143 16.27 9.61 10.66
C PHE A 143 16.28 9.43 12.18
N SER A 144 15.95 10.51 12.91
CA SER A 144 15.96 10.52 14.38
C SER A 144 14.71 9.89 15.00
N SER A 145 13.60 9.95 14.30
CA SER A 145 12.31 9.47 14.80
C SER A 145 11.55 8.68 13.73
N PRO A 146 12.14 7.56 13.24
CA PRO A 146 11.42 6.69 12.35
C PRO A 146 10.25 6.06 13.08
N THR A 147 9.13 5.90 12.41
CA THR A 147 7.89 5.45 13.04
C THR A 147 7.31 4.25 12.33
N GLN A 148 6.74 3.35 13.10
CA GLN A 148 5.88 2.30 12.61
C GLN A 148 4.44 2.61 13.02
N PHE A 149 3.51 2.34 12.13
CA PHE A 149 2.10 2.57 12.36
C PHE A 149 1.40 1.22 12.53
N MET A 150 0.69 1.09 13.66
CA MET A 150 -0.22 -0.01 13.88
C MET A 150 -1.61 0.58 14.14
N ALA A 151 -2.45 0.59 13.11
CA ALA A 151 -3.71 1.33 13.07
C ALA A 151 -3.47 2.82 13.40
N GLN A 152 -4.05 3.34 14.49
CA GLN A 152 -3.88 4.73 14.92
C GLN A 152 -2.66 4.95 15.83
N ARG A 153 -2.01 3.86 16.26
CA ARG A 153 -0.85 3.97 17.16
C ARG A 153 0.41 4.19 16.34
N LYS A 154 1.16 5.21 16.74
CA LYS A 154 2.46 5.57 16.17
C LYS A 154 3.53 5.25 17.21
N THR A 155 4.47 4.38 16.86
CA THR A 155 5.60 4.02 17.73
C THR A 155 6.91 4.36 17.03
N THR A 156 7.85 4.91 17.77
CA THR A 156 9.23 5.09 17.27
C THR A 156 9.95 3.76 17.33
N ILE A 157 10.67 3.43 16.27
CA ILE A 157 11.42 2.18 16.16
C ILE A 157 12.92 2.45 16.04
N ASP A 158 13.72 1.52 16.53
CA ASP A 158 15.19 1.61 16.43
C ASP A 158 15.72 0.80 15.25
N GLU A 159 15.04 -0.27 14.89
CA GLU A 159 15.43 -1.20 13.82
C GLU A 159 14.21 -1.67 13.03
N ALA A 160 14.45 -1.98 11.76
CA ALA A 160 13.47 -2.62 10.88
C ALA A 160 14.17 -3.43 9.78
N TYR A 161 13.50 -4.38 9.19
CA TYR A 161 14.07 -5.37 8.27
C TYR A 161 13.35 -5.39 6.92
N ALA A 162 13.93 -6.10 5.96
CA ALA A 162 13.33 -6.27 4.65
C ALA A 162 11.89 -6.81 4.77
N GLY A 163 10.96 -6.15 4.06
CA GLY A 163 9.51 -6.38 4.16
C GLY A 163 8.79 -5.40 5.07
N ASP A 164 9.45 -4.80 6.05
CA ASP A 164 8.85 -3.81 6.93
C ASP A 164 8.57 -2.48 6.21
N ILE A 165 7.57 -1.78 6.72
CA ILE A 165 7.23 -0.42 6.29
C ILE A 165 7.50 0.52 7.46
N ILE A 166 8.29 1.55 7.20
CA ILE A 166 8.59 2.60 8.17
C ILE A 166 8.14 3.96 7.66
N GLY A 167 7.69 4.82 8.57
CA GLY A 167 7.42 6.24 8.29
C GLY A 167 8.63 7.08 8.70
N VAL A 168 9.11 7.90 7.80
CA VAL A 168 10.20 8.86 8.07
C VAL A 168 9.69 10.28 7.87
N PHE A 169 10.15 11.20 8.71
CA PHE A 169 9.80 12.61 8.57
C PHE A 169 10.33 13.15 7.25
N ASP A 170 9.45 13.78 6.48
CA ASP A 170 9.77 14.42 5.22
C ASP A 170 9.77 15.95 5.36
N PRO A 171 10.92 16.61 5.22
CA PRO A 171 10.98 18.07 5.16
C PRO A 171 10.49 18.65 3.81
N GLY A 172 9.91 17.84 2.94
CA GLY A 172 9.42 18.21 1.61
C GLY A 172 10.44 17.96 0.49
N ILE A 173 11.31 16.95 0.67
CA ILE A 173 12.35 16.59 -0.30
C ILE A 173 12.09 15.25 -0.97
N PHE A 174 11.26 14.38 -0.39
CA PHE A 174 10.93 13.10 -0.97
C PHE A 174 9.91 13.21 -2.09
N SER A 175 10.02 12.28 -3.02
CA SER A 175 9.01 11.98 -4.03
C SER A 175 8.69 10.49 -3.97
N ILE A 176 7.48 10.12 -4.38
CA ILE A 176 7.12 8.73 -4.59
C ILE A 176 8.06 8.15 -5.66
N GLY A 177 8.63 6.97 -5.40
CA GLY A 177 9.65 6.36 -6.24
C GLY A 177 11.09 6.58 -5.76
N ASP A 178 11.33 7.45 -4.78
CA ASP A 178 12.68 7.71 -4.28
C ASP A 178 13.30 6.49 -3.62
N THR A 179 14.58 6.28 -3.90
CA THR A 179 15.39 5.19 -3.33
C THR A 179 16.30 5.72 -2.22
N LEU A 180 16.30 4.99 -1.11
CA LEU A 180 17.23 5.16 0.01
C LEU A 180 18.15 3.95 0.10
N THR A 181 19.46 4.17 0.28
CA THR A 181 20.42 3.07 0.35
C THR A 181 21.60 3.36 1.27
N THR A 182 22.22 2.31 1.80
CA THR A 182 23.55 2.33 2.39
C THR A 182 24.62 1.71 1.47
N ALA A 183 24.22 1.20 0.30
CA ALA A 183 25.15 0.69 -0.70
C ALA A 183 25.96 1.82 -1.36
N GLN A 184 27.17 1.50 -1.81
CA GLN A 184 27.99 2.42 -2.59
C GLN A 184 27.46 2.54 -4.03
N ASP A 185 26.96 1.43 -4.58
CA ASP A 185 26.36 1.38 -5.89
C ASP A 185 24.99 2.06 -5.84
N LYS A 186 24.85 3.12 -6.60
CA LYS A 186 23.60 3.87 -6.71
C LYS A 186 22.76 3.24 -7.81
N PHE A 187 21.60 2.81 -7.45
CA PHE A 187 20.56 2.34 -8.38
C PHE A 187 19.22 2.93 -7.97
N THR A 188 18.26 2.88 -8.85
CA THR A 188 16.89 3.37 -8.63
C THR A 188 15.93 2.20 -8.76
N TYR A 189 14.98 2.08 -7.85
CA TYR A 189 13.90 1.13 -8.02
C TYR A 189 12.99 1.56 -9.17
N GLU A 190 12.42 0.60 -9.85
CA GLU A 190 11.33 0.88 -10.79
C GLU A 190 10.22 1.61 -10.05
N GLY A 191 9.80 2.74 -10.59
CA GLY A 191 8.78 3.58 -9.99
C GLY A 191 7.41 2.88 -9.95
N ILE A 192 6.49 3.43 -9.15
CA ILE A 192 5.09 3.00 -9.21
C ILE A 192 4.52 3.41 -10.56
N PRO A 193 3.89 2.48 -11.30
CA PRO A 193 3.25 2.82 -12.57
C PRO A 193 2.28 3.98 -12.42
N THR A 194 2.43 5.00 -13.24
CA THR A 194 1.51 6.14 -13.29
C THR A 194 0.64 6.03 -14.53
N PHE A 195 -0.65 6.25 -14.35
CA PHE A 195 -1.59 6.27 -15.47
C PHE A 195 -1.57 7.64 -16.17
N ALA A 196 -1.79 7.64 -17.48
CA ALA A 196 -1.97 8.88 -18.22
C ALA A 196 -3.21 9.63 -17.70
N PRO A 197 -3.15 10.98 -17.60
CA PRO A 197 -4.28 11.77 -17.13
C PRO A 197 -5.46 11.70 -18.12
N GLU A 198 -6.67 11.44 -17.59
CA GLU A 198 -7.91 11.42 -18.37
C GLU A 198 -8.75 12.67 -18.15
N HIS A 199 -8.67 13.28 -16.97
CA HIS A 199 -9.45 14.45 -16.61
C HIS A 199 -8.54 15.61 -16.18
N PHE A 200 -8.81 16.79 -16.73
CA PHE A 200 -8.08 18.00 -16.40
C PHE A 200 -9.02 19.05 -15.80
N ALA A 201 -8.59 19.70 -14.75
CA ALA A 201 -9.29 20.82 -14.15
C ALA A 201 -8.36 22.03 -14.02
N ARG A 202 -8.83 23.19 -14.44
CA ARG A 202 -8.09 24.44 -14.27
C ARG A 202 -8.34 24.99 -12.86
N VAL A 203 -7.28 25.21 -12.10
CA VAL A 203 -7.36 25.74 -10.75
C VAL A 203 -6.79 27.14 -10.71
N ARG A 204 -7.57 28.06 -10.17
CA ARG A 204 -7.18 29.47 -9.99
C ARG A 204 -7.23 29.84 -8.50
N GLN A 205 -6.26 30.61 -8.08
CA GLN A 205 -6.31 31.20 -6.76
C GLN A 205 -7.38 32.31 -6.74
N VAL A 206 -8.22 32.33 -5.69
CA VAL A 206 -9.26 33.35 -5.50
C VAL A 206 -8.69 34.59 -4.81
N ASP A 207 -7.82 34.39 -3.82
CA ASP A 207 -7.21 35.45 -3.03
C ASP A 207 -5.72 35.59 -3.38
N THR A 208 -5.37 36.69 -4.03
CA THR A 208 -3.98 36.96 -4.46
C THR A 208 -3.00 37.08 -3.27
N MET A 209 -3.45 37.48 -2.10
CA MET A 209 -2.60 37.57 -0.91
C MET A 209 -2.18 36.20 -0.38
N LYS A 210 -2.94 35.17 -0.68
CA LYS A 210 -2.66 33.76 -0.28
C LYS A 210 -1.88 32.97 -1.33
N ARG A 211 -1.29 33.63 -2.33
CA ARG A 211 -0.57 32.96 -3.44
C ARG A 211 0.49 31.94 -2.96
N LYS A 212 1.29 32.31 -1.96
CA LYS A 212 2.33 31.40 -1.41
C LYS A 212 1.72 30.16 -0.78
N GLN A 213 0.61 30.31 -0.05
CA GLN A 213 -0.11 29.20 0.58
C GLN A 213 -0.74 28.28 -0.47
N PHE A 214 -1.34 28.89 -1.50
CA PHE A 214 -1.94 28.17 -2.62
C PHE A 214 -0.92 27.30 -3.36
N ILE A 215 0.22 27.87 -3.79
CA ILE A 215 1.28 27.13 -4.47
C ILE A 215 1.83 26.00 -3.57
N LYS A 216 2.08 26.31 -2.29
CA LYS A 216 2.55 25.30 -1.34
C LYS A 216 1.56 24.16 -1.17
N GLY A 217 0.26 24.47 -1.05
CA GLY A 217 -0.78 23.45 -0.90
C GLY A 217 -0.91 22.54 -2.13
N ILE A 218 -0.89 23.11 -3.33
CA ILE A 218 -0.96 22.35 -4.58
C ILE A 218 0.26 21.42 -4.71
N ASN A 219 1.47 21.93 -4.48
CA ASN A 219 2.68 21.11 -4.54
C ASN A 219 2.67 19.99 -3.52
N GLN A 220 2.13 20.24 -2.32
CA GLN A 220 2.00 19.24 -1.28
C GLN A 220 1.05 18.10 -1.71
N ILE A 221 -0.11 18.44 -2.27
CA ILE A 221 -1.07 17.43 -2.78
C ILE A 221 -0.46 16.63 -3.95
N ALA A 222 0.35 17.28 -4.80
CA ALA A 222 1.06 16.60 -5.87
C ALA A 222 2.14 15.64 -5.33
N GLN A 223 2.86 16.02 -4.28
CA GLN A 223 3.84 15.14 -3.61
C GLN A 223 3.20 13.89 -3.00
N GLU A 224 1.94 13.99 -2.54
CA GLU A 224 1.17 12.85 -2.07
C GLU A 224 0.75 11.88 -3.20
N GLY A 225 0.98 12.26 -4.46
CA GLY A 225 0.62 11.45 -5.63
C GLY A 225 -0.87 11.49 -5.98
N ALA A 226 -1.66 12.34 -5.31
CA ALA A 226 -3.11 12.44 -5.54
C ALA A 226 -3.46 13.15 -6.85
N ILE A 227 -2.57 14.03 -7.32
CA ILE A 227 -2.75 14.83 -8.52
C ILE A 227 -1.45 14.98 -9.30
N GLN A 228 -1.56 15.22 -10.60
CA GLN A 228 -0.47 15.70 -11.43
C GLN A 228 -0.70 17.18 -11.76
N ILE A 229 0.38 17.99 -11.70
CA ILE A 229 0.32 19.42 -11.98
C ILE A 229 0.90 19.66 -13.36
N PHE A 230 0.13 20.30 -14.22
CA PHE A 230 0.56 20.76 -15.53
C PHE A 230 0.50 22.28 -15.56
N GLN A 231 1.55 22.91 -16.05
CA GLN A 231 1.61 24.34 -16.22
C GLN A 231 1.56 24.69 -17.72
N GLU A 232 0.69 25.63 -18.08
CA GLU A 232 0.58 26.07 -19.46
C GLU A 232 1.86 26.81 -19.89
N PHE A 233 2.43 26.42 -21.02
CA PHE A 233 3.77 26.88 -21.47
C PHE A 233 3.84 28.40 -21.67
N ASN A 234 2.75 29.04 -22.11
CA ASN A 234 2.76 30.45 -22.52
C ASN A 234 2.27 31.45 -21.46
N THR A 235 1.54 31.04 -20.47
CA THR A 235 0.88 31.96 -19.53
C THR A 235 1.43 31.90 -18.12
N GLY A 236 2.02 30.81 -17.72
CA GLY A 236 2.65 30.64 -16.39
C GLY A 236 1.72 30.79 -15.18
N MET A 237 0.43 31.05 -15.40
CA MET A 237 -0.49 31.45 -14.34
C MET A 237 -1.55 30.43 -13.94
N ASP A 238 -1.87 29.51 -14.81
CA ASP A 238 -2.94 28.53 -14.56
C ASP A 238 -2.35 27.13 -14.36
N CYS A 239 -2.60 26.51 -13.22
CA CYS A 239 -2.29 25.11 -12.98
C CYS A 239 -3.44 24.24 -13.44
N LEU A 240 -3.17 23.29 -14.32
CA LEU A 240 -4.09 22.20 -14.65
C LEU A 240 -3.84 21.07 -13.67
N LEU A 241 -4.84 20.68 -12.93
CA LEU A 241 -4.79 19.54 -12.03
C LEU A 241 -5.48 18.36 -12.67
N TYR A 242 -4.82 17.23 -12.61
CA TYR A 242 -5.42 15.94 -12.89
C TYR A 242 -5.77 15.24 -11.60
N THR A 243 -7.00 14.76 -11.51
CA THR A 243 -7.44 13.85 -10.44
C THR A 243 -7.89 12.55 -11.08
N SER A 244 -7.36 11.43 -10.61
CA SER A 244 -7.99 10.15 -10.92
C SER A 244 -9.40 10.15 -10.30
N PRO A 245 -10.46 9.81 -11.02
CA PRO A 245 -11.75 9.60 -10.40
C PRO A 245 -11.62 8.43 -9.44
N SER A 246 -11.57 8.74 -8.15
CA SER A 246 -11.71 7.70 -7.12
C SER A 246 -13.13 7.15 -7.24
N PRO A 247 -13.32 5.86 -7.48
CA PRO A 247 -14.64 5.27 -7.36
C PRO A 247 -15.09 5.44 -5.92
N ARG A 248 -16.15 6.20 -5.75
CA ARG A 248 -16.87 6.32 -4.47
C ARG A 248 -17.88 5.19 -4.35
#